data_673f4ec3ddbd32719a2181d7e4c58652
#
_entry.id   673f4ec3ddbd32719a2181d7e4c58652
#
_cell.length_a   1.000
_cell.length_b   1.000
_cell.length_c   1.000
_cell.angle_alpha   90.00
_cell.angle_beta   90.00
_cell.angle_gamma   90.00
#
_symmetry.space_group_name_H-M   'P 1'
#
loop_
_entity.id
_entity.type
_entity.pdbx_description
1 polymer ?
#
loop_
_entity_poly.entity_id
_entity_poly.type
_entity_poly.pdbx_seq_one_letter_code
_entity_poly.pdbx_strand_id
1 'polypeptide(L)'
;MKYYYSLNDYFTQKYLTRIQKLTISLPFTCPHGRCSYCYDGSKPPHNDIFLPLARQIENGIAYGRKRYGKNTKFIAYFQSYSNTNKPFDELKKYYDEIFNYNDVIGMSIGTRPDCIDDEKLSLIDSYVDKNIDVWLELGLQSANDETLIRINRG
;
A
#
# COMPACT_ATOMS: atom_id res chain seq x y z
N MET A 1 -10.29 27.36 -11.50
CA MET A 1 -11.39 26.66 -10.82
C MET A 1 -11.03 25.18 -10.71
N LYS A 2 -11.08 24.57 -9.53
CA LYS A 2 -10.75 23.16 -9.35
C LYS A 2 -12.05 22.36 -9.30
N TYR A 3 -12.24 21.42 -10.22
CA TYR A 3 -13.51 20.69 -10.41
C TYR A 3 -13.62 19.39 -9.60
N TYR A 4 -12.58 19.03 -8.85
CA TYR A 4 -12.55 17.82 -8.03
C TYR A 4 -11.72 18.04 -6.77
N TYR A 5 -12.00 17.25 -5.74
CA TYR A 5 -11.24 17.17 -4.50
C TYR A 5 -10.22 16.03 -4.62
N SER A 6 -8.94 16.38 -4.70
CA SER A 6 -7.89 15.38 -4.89
C SER A 6 -7.40 14.80 -3.55
N LEU A 7 -6.78 13.63 -3.59
CA LEU A 7 -6.12 13.04 -2.42
C LEU A 7 -5.05 13.98 -1.84
N ASN A 8 -4.35 14.73 -2.68
CA ASN A 8 -3.41 15.74 -2.22
C ASN A 8 -4.09 16.90 -1.46
N ASP A 9 -5.29 17.30 -1.88
CA ASP A 9 -6.05 18.33 -1.16
C ASP A 9 -6.48 17.83 0.21
N TYR A 10 -7.00 16.59 0.27
CA TYR A 10 -7.35 15.93 1.51
C TYR A 10 -6.18 15.92 2.49
N PHE A 11 -5.04 15.41 2.08
CA PHE A 11 -3.87 15.33 2.94
C PHE A 11 -3.30 16.69 3.31
N THR A 12 -3.23 17.63 2.38
CA THR A 12 -2.74 18.98 2.67
C THR A 12 -3.63 19.69 3.70
N GLN A 13 -4.95 19.49 3.59
CA GLN A 13 -5.92 20.07 4.52
C GLN A 13 -5.83 19.41 5.91
N LYS A 14 -5.65 18.09 5.95
CA LYS A 14 -5.58 17.33 7.22
C LYS A 14 -4.26 17.54 7.97
N TYR A 15 -3.14 17.56 7.26
CA TYR A 15 -1.81 17.53 7.87
C TYR A 15 -1.01 18.84 7.74
N LEU A 16 -1.52 19.80 7.01
CA LEU A 16 -0.87 21.10 6.74
C LEU A 16 0.56 20.96 6.16
N THR A 17 0.86 19.82 5.57
CA THR A 17 2.14 19.50 4.91
C THR A 17 1.92 18.61 3.70
N ARG A 18 2.96 18.50 2.89
CA ARG A 18 2.93 17.60 1.73
C ARG A 18 3.03 16.15 2.17
N ILE A 19 2.10 15.32 1.69
CA ILE A 19 2.09 13.88 1.90
C ILE A 19 2.35 13.19 0.57
N GLN A 20 3.19 12.15 0.59
CA GLN A 20 3.48 11.33 -0.58
C GLN A 20 3.30 9.83 -0.26
N LYS A 21 2.78 9.08 -1.22
CA LYS A 21 2.81 7.62 -1.13
C LYS A 21 4.25 7.14 -1.31
N LEU A 22 4.71 6.36 -0.34
CA LEU A 22 5.99 5.66 -0.36
C LEU A 22 5.69 4.23 -0.77
N THR A 23 5.92 3.90 -2.05
CA THR A 23 5.61 2.58 -2.59
C THR A 23 6.53 1.52 -2.00
N ILE A 24 5.95 0.42 -1.55
CA ILE A 24 6.62 -0.73 -0.93
C ILE A 24 6.19 -1.98 -1.68
N SER A 25 7.16 -2.84 -1.96
CA SER A 25 6.93 -4.15 -2.57
C SER A 25 7.28 -5.25 -1.57
N LEU A 26 6.26 -5.96 -1.08
CA LEU A 26 6.46 -7.13 -0.24
C LEU A 26 6.69 -8.39 -1.09
N PRO A 27 7.38 -9.42 -0.57
CA PRO A 27 7.58 -10.70 -1.24
C PRO A 27 6.32 -11.57 -1.19
N PHE A 28 5.16 -10.97 -1.44
CA PHE A 28 3.87 -11.62 -1.42
C PHE A 28 3.40 -11.95 -2.83
N THR A 29 2.42 -12.84 -2.93
CA THR A 29 1.84 -13.30 -4.20
C THR A 29 0.32 -13.25 -4.15
N CYS A 30 -0.31 -13.40 -5.30
CA CYS A 30 -1.76 -13.60 -5.38
C CYS A 30 -2.10 -15.10 -5.26
N PRO A 31 -3.25 -15.47 -4.67
CA PRO A 31 -3.63 -16.89 -4.46
C PRO A 31 -3.85 -17.63 -5.79
N HIS A 32 -4.38 -16.97 -6.83
CA HIS A 32 -4.70 -17.56 -8.13
C HIS A 32 -3.59 -17.38 -9.18
N GLY A 33 -2.39 -17.02 -8.76
CA GLY A 33 -1.31 -16.72 -9.69
C GLY A 33 -1.52 -15.39 -10.42
N ARG A 34 -1.39 -15.39 -11.76
CA ARG A 34 -1.28 -14.18 -12.55
C ARG A 34 -2.54 -13.88 -13.35
N CYS A 35 -3.07 -12.66 -13.19
CA CYS A 35 -4.13 -12.16 -14.08
C CYS A 35 -3.55 -11.78 -15.45
N SER A 36 -4.39 -11.78 -16.50
CA SER A 36 -3.99 -11.49 -17.87
C SER A 36 -3.36 -10.10 -18.09
N TYR A 37 -3.71 -9.14 -17.22
CA TYR A 37 -3.20 -7.78 -17.25
C TYR A 37 -2.00 -7.53 -16.32
N CYS A 38 -1.57 -8.54 -15.56
CA CYS A 38 -0.39 -8.39 -14.69
C CYS A 38 0.88 -8.31 -15.53
N TYR A 39 1.65 -7.26 -15.29
CA TYR A 39 2.93 -7.04 -15.94
C TYR A 39 4.07 -7.07 -14.91
N ASP A 40 5.05 -7.94 -15.13
CA ASP A 40 6.19 -8.12 -14.21
C ASP A 40 7.09 -6.89 -14.09
N GLY A 41 7.01 -5.98 -15.06
CA GLY A 41 7.74 -4.72 -15.08
C GLY A 41 7.08 -3.57 -14.33
N SER A 42 5.87 -3.75 -13.76
CA SER A 42 5.15 -2.69 -13.03
C SER A 42 5.70 -2.45 -11.62
N LYS A 43 6.93 -2.86 -11.35
CA LYS A 43 7.62 -2.55 -10.10
C LYS A 43 8.01 -1.08 -10.08
N PRO A 44 7.81 -0.38 -8.95
CA PRO A 44 8.31 0.99 -8.82
C PRO A 44 9.83 1.01 -9.08
N PRO A 45 10.34 1.96 -9.87
CA PRO A 45 11.74 1.98 -10.27
C PRO A 45 12.73 2.12 -9.10
N HIS A 46 12.24 2.39 -7.90
CA HIS A 46 13.04 2.59 -6.70
C HIS A 46 12.88 1.49 -5.64
N ASN A 47 12.00 0.50 -5.87
CA ASN A 47 11.69 -0.54 -4.89
C ASN A 47 11.89 -1.93 -5.51
N ASP A 48 13.03 -2.51 -5.20
CA ASP A 48 13.30 -3.90 -5.49
C ASP A 48 12.69 -4.77 -4.38
N ILE A 49 11.87 -5.75 -4.74
CA ILE A 49 11.31 -6.75 -3.80
C ILE A 49 12.39 -7.56 -3.07
N PHE A 50 13.60 -7.57 -3.58
CA PHE A 50 14.76 -8.20 -2.95
C PHE A 50 15.43 -7.34 -1.88
N LEU A 51 15.09 -6.04 -1.82
CA LEU A 51 15.57 -5.19 -0.73
C LEU A 51 14.77 -5.45 0.55
N PRO A 52 15.43 -5.51 1.71
CA PRO A 52 14.75 -5.52 2.99
C PRO A 52 13.78 -4.34 3.10
N LEU A 53 12.63 -4.55 3.76
CA LEU A 53 11.58 -3.54 3.91
C LEU A 53 12.12 -2.21 4.46
N ALA A 54 12.95 -2.28 5.50
CA ALA A 54 13.60 -1.09 6.07
C ALA A 54 14.34 -0.27 5.00
N ARG A 55 15.09 -0.93 4.11
CA ARG A 55 15.81 -0.26 3.03
C ARG A 55 14.88 0.35 1.98
N GLN A 56 13.77 -0.30 1.67
CA GLN A 56 12.76 0.29 0.76
C GLN A 56 12.20 1.58 1.36
N ILE A 57 11.89 1.59 2.66
CA ILE A 57 11.37 2.76 3.38
C ILE A 57 12.41 3.88 3.41
N GLU A 58 13.64 3.60 3.83
CA GLU A 58 14.74 4.57 3.91
C GLU A 58 15.01 5.23 2.54
N ASN A 59 15.14 4.43 1.49
CA ASN A 59 15.37 4.89 0.13
C ASN A 59 14.21 5.76 -0.37
N GLY A 60 12.98 5.34 -0.11
CA GLY A 60 11.78 6.07 -0.50
C GLY A 60 11.66 7.43 0.22
N ILE A 61 11.94 7.49 1.52
CA ILE A 61 11.99 8.72 2.31
C ILE A 61 13.07 9.66 1.75
N ALA A 62 14.28 9.16 1.52
CA ALA A 62 15.38 9.96 0.98
C ALA A 62 15.03 10.53 -0.40
N TYR A 63 14.48 9.71 -1.29
CA TYR A 63 14.02 10.15 -2.61
C TYR A 63 12.91 11.19 -2.51
N GLY A 64 11.89 10.94 -1.68
CA GLY A 64 10.75 11.84 -1.50
C GLY A 64 11.17 13.19 -0.94
N ARG A 65 12.04 13.22 0.06
CA ARG A 65 12.58 14.45 0.64
C ARG A 65 13.41 15.26 -0.37
N LYS A 66 14.24 14.58 -1.17
CA LYS A 66 15.01 15.22 -2.25
C LYS A 66 14.10 15.86 -3.30
N ARG A 67 12.99 15.20 -3.65
CA ARG A 67 12.09 15.64 -4.72
C ARG A 67 11.05 16.67 -4.26
N TYR A 68 10.53 16.54 -3.05
CA TYR A 68 9.36 17.27 -2.57
C TYR A 68 9.61 18.17 -1.37
N GLY A 69 10.82 18.11 -0.80
CA GLY A 69 11.24 18.93 0.34
C GLY A 69 11.36 18.16 1.65
N LYS A 70 12.14 18.71 2.56
CA LYS A 70 12.54 18.05 3.82
C LYS A 70 11.38 17.73 4.76
N ASN A 71 10.30 18.52 4.71
CA ASN A 71 9.14 18.37 5.59
C ASN A 71 8.06 17.41 5.04
N THR A 72 8.33 16.74 3.92
CA THR A 72 7.42 15.76 3.34
C THR A 72 7.20 14.60 4.32
N LYS A 73 5.92 14.25 4.56
CA LYS A 73 5.53 13.05 5.28
C LYS A 73 5.02 11.99 4.31
N PHE A 74 4.90 10.75 4.76
CA PHE A 74 4.69 9.62 3.89
C PHE A 74 3.54 8.73 4.37
N ILE A 75 2.82 8.15 3.39
CA ILE A 75 1.94 7.00 3.58
C ILE A 75 2.68 5.78 3.01
N ALA A 76 2.95 4.77 3.84
CA ALA A 76 3.50 3.51 3.40
C ALA A 76 2.49 2.81 2.48
N TYR A 77 2.81 2.65 1.20
CA TYR A 77 1.91 2.08 0.21
C TYR A 77 2.36 0.70 -0.21
N PHE A 78 1.73 -0.31 0.37
CA PHE A 78 1.91 -1.71 0.01
C PHE A 78 1.11 -2.00 -1.26
N GLN A 79 1.77 -2.01 -2.40
CA GLN A 79 1.10 -1.91 -3.70
C GLN A 79 1.15 -3.20 -4.51
N SER A 80 2.24 -3.97 -4.48
CA SER A 80 2.46 -5.10 -5.37
C SER A 80 1.70 -6.34 -4.93
N TYR A 81 0.94 -6.96 -5.85
CA TYR A 81 0.18 -8.20 -5.62
C TYR A 81 -0.94 -8.07 -4.56
N SER A 82 -1.12 -9.11 -3.72
CA SER A 82 -2.13 -9.15 -2.67
C SER A 82 -1.45 -9.04 -1.31
N ASN A 83 -1.41 -7.83 -0.76
CA ASN A 83 -0.62 -7.54 0.44
C ASN A 83 -1.24 -8.04 1.75
N THR A 84 -2.38 -8.71 1.70
CA THR A 84 -2.99 -9.44 2.82
C THR A 84 -2.97 -10.97 2.63
N ASN A 85 -2.32 -11.48 1.57
CA ASN A 85 -2.27 -12.92 1.28
C ASN A 85 -1.16 -13.62 2.08
N LYS A 86 -1.21 -13.47 3.41
CA LYS A 86 -0.29 -14.08 4.38
C LYS A 86 -0.97 -14.31 5.72
N PRO A 87 -0.43 -15.17 6.60
CA PRO A 87 -0.91 -15.31 7.97
C PRO A 87 -0.77 -14.02 8.78
N PHE A 88 -1.63 -13.87 9.78
CA PHE A 88 -1.71 -12.70 10.67
C PHE A 88 -0.34 -12.25 11.21
N ASP A 89 0.43 -13.14 11.80
CA ASP A 89 1.72 -12.80 12.43
C ASP A 89 2.75 -12.29 11.40
N GLU A 90 2.73 -12.85 10.19
CA GLU A 90 3.59 -12.40 9.12
C GLU A 90 3.20 -11.00 8.64
N LEU A 91 1.89 -10.75 8.44
CA LEU A 91 1.36 -9.43 8.08
C LEU A 91 1.72 -8.38 9.14
N LYS A 92 1.46 -8.73 10.41
CA LYS A 92 1.75 -7.85 11.54
C LYS A 92 3.22 -7.44 11.58
N LYS A 93 4.14 -8.38 11.36
CA LYS A 93 5.59 -8.12 11.32
C LYS A 93 5.95 -7.08 10.23
N TYR A 94 5.37 -7.20 9.02
CA TYR A 94 5.64 -6.26 7.94
C TYR A 94 5.00 -4.89 8.18
N TYR A 95 3.77 -4.86 8.69
CA TYR A 95 3.08 -3.59 8.91
C TYR A 95 3.63 -2.82 10.09
N ASP A 96 4.06 -3.51 11.17
CA ASP A 96 4.66 -2.86 12.33
C ASP A 96 5.99 -2.16 12.01
N GLU A 97 6.69 -2.56 10.96
CA GLU A 97 7.97 -1.94 10.55
C GLU A 97 7.84 -0.44 10.29
N ILE A 98 6.67 0.04 9.81
CA ILE A 98 6.47 1.46 9.52
C ILE A 98 6.57 2.37 10.75
N PHE A 99 6.31 1.83 11.94
CA PHE A 99 6.36 2.61 13.19
C PHE A 99 7.78 2.96 13.63
N ASN A 100 8.79 2.37 13.02
CA ASN A 100 10.19 2.74 13.21
C ASN A 100 10.54 4.09 12.54
N TYR A 101 9.59 4.68 11.78
CA TYR A 101 9.85 5.87 10.95
C TYR A 101 8.83 6.99 11.25
N ASN A 102 9.23 8.00 12.02
CA ASN A 102 8.38 9.15 12.41
C ASN A 102 7.82 9.96 11.23
N ASP A 103 8.36 9.79 10.04
CA ASP A 103 7.88 10.47 8.83
C ASP A 103 6.79 9.69 8.10
N VAL A 104 6.57 8.43 8.46
CA VAL A 104 5.46 7.62 7.95
C VAL A 104 4.28 7.80 8.89
N ILE A 105 3.22 8.45 8.40
CA ILE A 105 2.04 8.86 9.18
C ILE A 105 0.80 8.03 8.84
N GLY A 106 0.95 6.99 8.04
CA GLY A 106 -0.13 6.11 7.67
C GLY A 106 0.30 5.00 6.74
N MET A 107 -0.65 4.12 6.43
CA MET A 107 -0.45 3.04 5.48
C MET A 107 -1.61 2.94 4.49
N SER A 108 -1.32 2.47 3.29
CA SER A 108 -2.29 2.11 2.25
C SER A 108 -1.97 0.69 1.79
N ILE A 109 -2.94 -0.22 1.87
CA ILE A 109 -2.76 -1.65 1.62
C ILE A 109 -3.58 -2.02 0.39
N GLY A 110 -2.89 -2.26 -0.72
CA GLY A 110 -3.51 -2.75 -1.95
C GLY A 110 -3.64 -4.28 -1.90
N THR A 111 -4.86 -4.80 -2.08
CA THR A 111 -5.10 -6.23 -2.04
C THR A 111 -6.32 -6.65 -2.87
N ARG A 112 -6.65 -7.93 -2.81
CA ARG A 112 -7.81 -8.56 -3.43
C ARG A 112 -8.93 -8.74 -2.40
N PRO A 113 -10.22 -8.66 -2.78
CA PRO A 113 -11.33 -8.93 -1.87
C PRO A 113 -11.28 -10.33 -1.25
N ASP A 114 -10.88 -11.34 -2.03
CA ASP A 114 -10.77 -12.74 -1.61
C ASP A 114 -9.54 -13.04 -0.70
N CYS A 115 -8.70 -12.05 -0.45
CA CYS A 115 -7.57 -12.13 0.48
C CYS A 115 -7.84 -11.44 1.82
N ILE A 116 -9.10 -11.08 2.10
CA ILE A 116 -9.54 -10.44 3.34
C ILE A 116 -10.45 -11.39 4.11
N ASP A 117 -10.24 -11.44 5.41
CA ASP A 117 -11.06 -12.11 6.41
C ASP A 117 -11.14 -11.25 7.68
N ASP A 118 -11.95 -11.66 8.64
CA ASP A 118 -12.20 -10.91 9.89
C ASP A 118 -10.92 -10.72 10.72
N GLU A 119 -10.03 -11.71 10.73
CA GLU A 119 -8.76 -11.63 11.45
C GLU A 119 -7.84 -10.54 10.86
N LYS A 120 -7.75 -10.47 9.53
CA LYS A 120 -6.98 -9.45 8.82
C LYS A 120 -7.58 -8.07 8.95
N LEU A 121 -8.92 -7.98 8.91
CA LEU A 121 -9.63 -6.72 9.16
C LEU A 121 -9.36 -6.22 10.58
N SER A 122 -9.41 -7.11 11.59
CA SER A 122 -9.09 -6.76 12.97
C SER A 122 -7.66 -6.27 13.13
N LEU A 123 -6.69 -6.89 12.43
CA LEU A 123 -5.31 -6.41 12.40
C LEU A 123 -5.23 -4.99 11.82
N ILE A 124 -5.85 -4.77 10.67
CA ILE A 124 -5.83 -3.47 9.98
C ILE A 124 -6.50 -2.39 10.84
N ASP A 125 -7.63 -2.71 11.46
CA ASP A 125 -8.37 -1.81 12.34
C ASP A 125 -7.53 -1.40 13.57
N SER A 126 -6.78 -2.33 14.15
CA SER A 126 -5.89 -2.05 15.28
C SER A 126 -4.84 -0.96 15.02
N TYR A 127 -4.57 -0.65 13.76
CA TYR A 127 -3.66 0.43 13.38
C TYR A 127 -4.35 1.81 13.35
N VAL A 128 -5.65 1.85 13.13
CA VAL A 128 -6.46 3.09 13.23
C VAL A 128 -6.36 3.66 14.66
N ASP A 129 -6.40 2.79 15.66
CA ASP A 129 -6.28 3.19 17.07
C ASP A 129 -4.90 3.77 17.42
N LYS A 130 -3.88 3.52 16.60
CA LYS A 130 -2.54 4.09 16.76
C LYS A 130 -2.39 5.50 16.18
N ASN A 131 -3.50 6.13 15.81
CA ASN A 131 -3.56 7.50 15.29
C ASN A 131 -2.76 7.71 13.99
N ILE A 132 -2.81 6.71 13.10
CA ILE A 132 -2.28 6.80 11.74
C ILE A 132 -3.42 6.71 10.72
N ASP A 133 -3.20 7.25 9.53
CA ASP A 133 -4.13 7.04 8.41
C ASP A 133 -4.00 5.63 7.83
N VAL A 134 -5.12 4.89 7.81
CA VAL A 134 -5.16 3.53 7.26
C VAL A 134 -6.13 3.49 6.08
N TRP A 135 -5.65 3.00 4.95
CA TRP A 135 -6.39 2.86 3.70
C TRP A 135 -6.32 1.42 3.21
N LEU A 136 -7.48 0.82 2.97
CA LEU A 136 -7.60 -0.49 2.34
C LEU A 136 -8.09 -0.30 0.90
N GLU A 137 -7.24 -0.65 -0.07
CA GLU A 137 -7.52 -0.50 -1.50
C GLU A 137 -7.86 -1.87 -2.10
N LEU A 138 -9.15 -2.15 -2.30
CA LEU A 138 -9.64 -3.43 -2.82
C LEU A 138 -9.73 -3.43 -4.34
N GLY A 139 -8.95 -4.29 -4.97
CA GLY A 139 -8.98 -4.49 -6.42
C GLY A 139 -10.09 -5.45 -6.84
N LEU A 140 -11.33 -4.97 -6.97
CA LEU A 140 -12.47 -5.77 -7.43
C LEU A 140 -12.35 -6.17 -8.91
N GLN A 141 -11.89 -5.26 -9.76
CA GLN A 141 -11.73 -5.35 -11.21
C GLN A 141 -13.06 -5.39 -12.00
N SER A 142 -13.98 -6.28 -11.67
CA SER A 142 -15.30 -6.40 -12.29
C SER A 142 -16.29 -7.01 -11.31
N ALA A 143 -17.57 -6.66 -11.45
CA ALA A 143 -18.68 -7.33 -10.78
C ALA A 143 -19.30 -8.44 -11.67
N ASN A 144 -18.70 -8.75 -12.81
CA ASN A 144 -19.17 -9.78 -13.74
C ASN A 144 -18.20 -10.96 -13.74
N ASP A 145 -18.70 -12.14 -13.36
CA ASP A 145 -17.91 -13.36 -13.21
C ASP A 145 -17.28 -13.82 -14.53
N GLU A 146 -17.99 -13.72 -15.67
CA GLU A 146 -17.43 -14.08 -16.98
C GLU A 146 -16.22 -13.20 -17.31
N THR A 147 -16.26 -11.91 -16.94
CA THR A 147 -15.12 -11.01 -17.11
C THR A 147 -13.97 -11.41 -16.19
N LEU A 148 -14.23 -11.75 -14.94
CA LEU A 148 -13.20 -12.21 -14.00
C LEU A 148 -12.53 -13.50 -14.49
N ILE A 149 -13.30 -14.48 -14.94
CA ILE A 149 -12.78 -15.71 -15.54
C ILE A 149 -11.89 -15.39 -16.75
N ARG A 150 -12.38 -14.55 -17.69
CA ARG A 150 -11.66 -14.20 -18.91
C ARG A 150 -10.32 -13.51 -18.67
N ILE A 151 -10.21 -12.73 -17.60
CA ILE A 151 -8.95 -12.07 -17.21
C ILE A 151 -8.11 -12.88 -16.20
N ASN A 152 -8.49 -14.12 -15.94
CA ASN A 152 -7.85 -15.01 -14.95
C ASN A 152 -7.72 -14.34 -13.57
N ARG A 153 -8.82 -13.74 -13.10
CA ARG A 153 -8.79 -13.02 -11.82
C ARG A 153 -9.08 -13.93 -10.62
N GLY A 154 -9.79 -15.05 -10.83
CA GLY A 154 -10.21 -15.99 -9.81
C GLY A 154 -11.42 -15.54 -9.03
#